data_e48b20da1538eb3c2d593485e3ea9cef
#
_entry.id   e48b20da1538eb3c2d593485e3ea9cef
#
_cell.length_a   1.000
_cell.length_b   1.000
_cell.length_c   1.000
_cell.angle_alpha   90.00
_cell.angle_beta   90.00
_cell.angle_gamma   90.00
#
_symmetry.space_group_name_H-M   'P 1'
#
loop_
_entity.id
_entity.type
_entity.pdbx_description
1 polymer ?
#
loop_
_entity_poly.entity_id
_entity_poly.type
_entity_poly.pdbx_seq_one_letter_code
_entity_poly.pdbx_strand_id
1 'polypeptide(L)'
;PMKIHEYQGKEIFKKYGVPVPRGIAATTADAVEAAAEALIAETGAKVVVVKAQIHAGGRGKGKVYKGENAVARGGEVGKGGPSAARDAAWRMLGGKLVTIQTGDEGTEVRTVYVEQGLGIARELYLGMLVDRDTRRVVVMASAEGGMDIEHVAATTPEKILKVWVDPATGLQPYEARKLGFALGFTKEQVGQFATMLA
;
A
#
# COMPACT_ATOMS: atom_id res chain seq x y z
N PRO A 1 17.78 8.54 -6.50
CA PRO A 1 17.01 7.99 -5.39
C PRO A 1 16.55 6.58 -5.73
N MET A 2 16.69 5.66 -4.79
CA MET A 2 16.22 4.29 -4.94
C MET A 2 14.70 4.29 -4.90
N LYS A 3 14.06 3.68 -5.92
CA LYS A 3 12.61 3.46 -5.96
C LYS A 3 12.35 1.98 -5.80
N ILE A 4 11.42 1.61 -4.92
CA ILE A 4 10.99 0.22 -4.71
C ILE A 4 9.52 0.07 -5.03
N HIS A 5 9.12 -1.11 -5.47
CA HIS A 5 7.72 -1.47 -5.64
C HIS A 5 7.05 -1.80 -4.31
N GLU A 6 5.72 -1.80 -4.28
CA GLU A 6 4.94 -2.14 -3.09
C GLU A 6 5.32 -3.50 -2.50
N TYR A 7 5.45 -4.54 -3.34
CA TYR A 7 5.80 -5.88 -2.87
C TYR A 7 7.17 -5.91 -2.19
N GLN A 8 8.16 -5.17 -2.71
CA GLN A 8 9.50 -5.06 -2.11
C GLN A 8 9.46 -4.33 -0.77
N GLY A 9 8.65 -3.26 -0.67
CA GLY A 9 8.41 -2.58 0.60
C GLY A 9 7.77 -3.50 1.64
N LYS A 10 6.81 -4.33 1.23
CA LYS A 10 6.17 -5.32 2.12
C LYS A 10 7.12 -6.43 2.56
N GLU A 11 8.05 -6.86 1.71
CA GLU A 11 9.12 -7.80 2.11
C GLU A 11 10.01 -7.20 3.20
N ILE A 12 10.36 -5.91 3.08
CA ILE A 12 11.12 -5.20 4.12
C ILE A 12 10.29 -5.13 5.41
N PHE A 13 9.03 -4.71 5.34
CA PHE A 13 8.16 -4.66 6.52
C PHE A 13 8.06 -6.01 7.22
N LYS A 14 7.86 -7.09 6.46
CA LYS A 14 7.82 -8.46 7.00
C LYS A 14 9.13 -8.83 7.70
N LYS A 15 10.29 -8.45 7.14
CA LYS A 15 11.60 -8.70 7.75
C LYS A 15 11.74 -8.04 9.12
N TYR A 16 11.12 -6.88 9.31
CA TYR A 16 11.11 -6.13 10.57
C TYR A 16 9.89 -6.42 11.46
N GLY A 17 9.14 -7.49 11.19
CA GLY A 17 8.02 -7.91 12.02
C GLY A 17 6.74 -7.10 11.87
N VAL A 18 6.67 -6.16 10.92
CA VAL A 18 5.43 -5.42 10.63
C VAL A 18 4.45 -6.37 9.93
N PRO A 19 3.23 -6.54 10.47
CA PRO A 19 2.22 -7.38 9.84
C PRO A 19 1.85 -6.86 8.46
N VAL A 20 1.94 -7.72 7.45
CA VAL A 20 1.53 -7.41 6.07
C VAL A 20 0.67 -8.55 5.52
N PRO A 21 -0.30 -8.25 4.65
CA PRO A 21 -1.05 -9.29 3.95
C PRO A 21 -0.11 -10.18 3.14
N ARG A 22 -0.46 -11.47 3.03
CA ARG A 22 0.30 -12.41 2.18
C ARG A 22 0.12 -12.02 0.72
N GLY A 23 1.20 -12.10 -0.04
CA GLY A 23 1.16 -11.78 -1.47
C GLY A 23 2.37 -12.31 -2.21
N ILE A 24 2.22 -12.40 -3.53
CA ILE A 24 3.21 -12.94 -4.47
C ILE A 24 3.30 -12.02 -5.68
N ALA A 25 4.51 -11.61 -6.06
CA ALA A 25 4.74 -10.86 -7.28
C ALA A 25 4.84 -11.81 -8.49
N ALA A 26 4.28 -11.40 -9.62
CA ALA A 26 4.28 -12.19 -10.85
C ALA A 26 4.41 -11.28 -12.09
N THR A 27 4.99 -11.84 -13.15
CA THR A 27 5.24 -11.15 -14.43
C THR A 27 4.45 -11.73 -15.60
N THR A 28 3.72 -12.83 -15.38
CA THR A 28 2.85 -13.46 -16.39
C THR A 28 1.47 -13.76 -15.79
N ALA A 29 0.45 -13.83 -16.63
CA ALA A 29 -0.91 -14.13 -16.19
C ALA A 29 -1.03 -15.55 -15.58
N ASP A 30 -0.34 -16.52 -16.15
CA ASP A 30 -0.36 -17.91 -15.64
C ASP A 30 0.32 -18.01 -14.26
N ALA A 31 1.40 -17.26 -14.04
CA ALA A 31 2.03 -17.18 -12.72
C ALA A 31 1.10 -16.50 -11.67
N VAL A 32 0.23 -15.58 -12.11
CA VAL A 32 -0.79 -14.97 -11.24
C VAL A 32 -1.86 -16.00 -10.83
N GLU A 33 -2.31 -16.85 -11.74
CA GLU A 33 -3.26 -17.92 -11.43
C GLU A 33 -2.69 -18.85 -10.35
N ALA A 34 -1.48 -19.38 -10.57
CA ALA A 34 -0.79 -20.21 -9.60
C ALA A 34 -0.57 -19.52 -8.24
N ALA A 35 -0.20 -18.22 -8.26
CA ALA A 35 -0.03 -17.43 -7.06
C ALA A 35 -1.36 -17.25 -6.30
N ALA A 36 -2.46 -17.03 -7.01
CA ALA A 36 -3.79 -16.90 -6.42
C ALA A 36 -4.25 -18.22 -5.78
N GLU A 37 -4.03 -19.36 -6.45
CA GLU A 37 -4.30 -20.69 -5.89
C GLU A 37 -3.53 -20.92 -4.58
N ALA A 38 -2.22 -20.68 -4.61
CA ALA A 38 -1.36 -20.84 -3.45
C ALA A 38 -1.79 -19.96 -2.27
N LEU A 39 -2.10 -18.68 -2.53
CA LEU A 39 -2.56 -17.74 -1.50
C LEU A 39 -3.90 -18.14 -0.90
N ILE A 40 -4.85 -18.57 -1.71
CA ILE A 40 -6.16 -19.04 -1.24
C ILE A 40 -6.00 -20.29 -0.38
N ALA A 41 -5.18 -21.26 -0.83
CA ALA A 41 -4.92 -22.48 -0.09
C ALA A 41 -4.22 -22.22 1.25
N GLU A 42 -3.23 -21.31 1.27
CA GLU A 42 -2.46 -20.98 2.47
C GLU A 42 -3.26 -20.16 3.49
N THR A 43 -4.05 -19.21 3.03
CA THR A 43 -4.65 -18.19 3.91
C THR A 43 -6.15 -18.39 4.15
N GLY A 44 -6.82 -19.22 3.37
CA GLY A 44 -8.27 -19.34 3.35
C GLY A 44 -8.99 -18.10 2.82
N ALA A 45 -8.28 -17.18 2.16
CA ALA A 45 -8.85 -15.93 1.64
C ALA A 45 -9.95 -16.24 0.61
N LYS A 46 -11.09 -15.57 0.74
CA LYS A 46 -12.22 -15.72 -0.20
C LYS A 46 -11.97 -15.01 -1.54
N VAL A 47 -11.09 -14.02 -1.53
CA VAL A 47 -10.74 -13.23 -2.71
C VAL A 47 -9.25 -12.86 -2.66
N VAL A 48 -8.68 -12.61 -3.82
CA VAL A 48 -7.35 -12.01 -3.98
C VAL A 48 -7.47 -10.67 -4.70
N VAL A 49 -6.49 -9.80 -4.50
CA VAL A 49 -6.41 -8.52 -5.20
C VAL A 49 -5.17 -8.52 -6.09
N VAL A 50 -5.35 -8.20 -7.36
CA VAL A 50 -4.26 -8.04 -8.32
C VAL A 50 -3.93 -6.56 -8.45
N LYS A 51 -2.69 -6.19 -8.17
CA LYS A 51 -2.22 -4.80 -8.11
C LYS A 51 -1.06 -4.58 -9.08
N ALA A 52 -1.23 -3.68 -10.04
CA ALA A 52 -0.14 -3.25 -10.92
C ALA A 52 1.02 -2.64 -10.12
N GLN A 53 2.24 -3.00 -10.46
CA GLN A 53 3.45 -2.52 -9.80
C GLN A 53 4.18 -1.52 -10.72
N ILE A 54 4.04 -0.24 -10.41
CA ILE A 54 4.81 0.85 -11.02
C ILE A 54 5.33 1.79 -9.93
N HIS A 55 6.32 2.60 -10.23
CA HIS A 55 6.89 3.58 -9.30
C HIS A 55 6.09 4.90 -9.29
N ALA A 56 4.78 4.81 -9.07
CA ALA A 56 3.89 5.95 -8.93
C ALA A 56 2.78 5.68 -7.91
N GLY A 57 2.30 6.73 -7.27
CA GLY A 57 1.13 6.70 -6.40
C GLY A 57 -0.19 6.72 -7.18
N GLY A 58 -1.31 6.56 -6.45
CA GLY A 58 -2.65 6.63 -7.03
C GLY A 58 -3.04 5.46 -7.93
N ARG A 59 -2.29 4.36 -7.91
CA ARG A 59 -2.46 3.20 -8.81
C ARG A 59 -3.88 2.61 -8.79
N GLY A 60 -4.48 2.47 -7.61
CA GLY A 60 -5.83 1.90 -7.48
C GLY A 60 -6.93 2.70 -8.19
N LYS A 61 -6.74 4.02 -8.33
CA LYS A 61 -7.64 4.92 -9.08
C LYS A 61 -7.22 5.06 -10.54
N GLY A 62 -6.00 4.68 -10.90
CA GLY A 62 -5.45 4.77 -12.25
C GLY A 62 -6.10 3.77 -13.21
N LYS A 63 -6.00 4.07 -14.51
CA LYS A 63 -6.50 3.21 -15.58
C LYS A 63 -5.34 2.66 -16.39
N VAL A 64 -5.44 1.38 -16.75
CA VAL A 64 -4.50 0.70 -17.63
C VAL A 64 -5.01 0.76 -19.05
N TYR A 65 -4.19 1.21 -19.97
CA TYR A 65 -4.50 1.34 -21.39
C TYR A 65 -3.68 0.34 -22.22
N LYS A 66 -4.33 -0.27 -23.22
CA LYS A 66 -3.69 -0.99 -24.33
C LYS A 66 -4.14 -0.34 -25.65
N GLY A 67 -3.23 0.39 -26.29
CA GLY A 67 -3.59 1.35 -27.32
C GLY A 67 -4.42 2.49 -26.71
N GLU A 68 -5.52 2.85 -27.36
CA GLU A 68 -6.45 3.91 -26.91
C GLU A 68 -7.49 3.43 -25.89
N ASN A 69 -7.61 2.11 -25.66
CA ASN A 69 -8.65 1.54 -24.82
C ASN A 69 -8.20 1.36 -23.38
N ALA A 70 -9.00 1.86 -22.43
CA ALA A 70 -8.86 1.53 -21.01
C ALA A 70 -9.38 0.09 -20.80
N VAL A 71 -8.48 -0.82 -20.36
CA VAL A 71 -8.77 -2.27 -20.26
C VAL A 71 -8.84 -2.78 -18.82
N ALA A 72 -8.27 -2.04 -17.86
CA ALA A 72 -8.25 -2.42 -16.45
C ALA A 72 -8.06 -1.20 -15.55
N ARG A 73 -8.19 -1.40 -14.24
CA ARG A 73 -7.67 -0.49 -13.20
C ARG A 73 -6.29 -0.98 -12.72
N GLY A 74 -5.54 -0.11 -12.05
CA GLY A 74 -4.25 -0.47 -11.45
C GLY A 74 -4.37 -1.38 -10.22
N GLY A 75 -5.59 -1.68 -9.77
CA GLY A 75 -5.91 -2.68 -8.76
C GLY A 75 -7.29 -3.26 -9.02
N GLU A 76 -7.40 -4.58 -9.14
CA GLU A 76 -8.65 -5.30 -9.35
C GLU A 76 -8.82 -6.44 -8.35
N VAL A 77 -10.06 -6.66 -7.92
CA VAL A 77 -10.42 -7.74 -7.00
C VAL A 77 -10.81 -8.97 -7.81
N GLY A 78 -10.08 -10.06 -7.64
CA GLY A 78 -10.36 -11.36 -8.26
C GLY A 78 -11.49 -12.10 -7.53
N LYS A 79 -12.74 -11.63 -7.66
CA LYS A 79 -13.91 -12.26 -7.02
C LYS A 79 -14.26 -13.63 -7.59
N GLY A 80 -13.79 -13.95 -8.79
CA GLY A 80 -14.01 -15.25 -9.47
C GLY A 80 -12.92 -16.29 -9.19
N GLY A 81 -12.07 -16.09 -8.19
CA GLY A 81 -10.99 -17.01 -7.86
C GLY A 81 -9.73 -16.85 -8.74
N PRO A 82 -8.88 -17.89 -8.85
CA PRO A 82 -7.59 -17.83 -9.55
C PRO A 82 -7.70 -17.41 -11.01
N SER A 83 -8.67 -17.97 -11.75
CA SER A 83 -8.89 -17.63 -13.15
C SER A 83 -9.24 -16.15 -13.35
N ALA A 84 -10.08 -15.57 -12.49
CA ALA A 84 -10.41 -14.14 -12.55
C ALA A 84 -9.18 -13.26 -12.22
N ALA A 85 -8.30 -13.71 -11.34
CA ALA A 85 -7.03 -13.02 -11.05
C ALA A 85 -6.09 -13.06 -12.27
N ARG A 86 -6.00 -14.22 -12.96
CA ARG A 86 -5.28 -14.36 -14.22
C ARG A 86 -5.79 -13.39 -15.29
N ASP A 87 -7.09 -13.31 -15.48
CA ASP A 87 -7.71 -12.42 -16.46
C ASP A 87 -7.44 -10.94 -16.14
N ALA A 88 -7.49 -10.55 -14.84
CA ALA A 88 -7.12 -9.21 -14.42
C ALA A 88 -5.65 -8.92 -14.74
N ALA A 89 -4.74 -9.84 -14.45
CA ALA A 89 -3.32 -9.69 -14.76
C ALA A 89 -3.07 -9.60 -16.26
N TRP A 90 -3.75 -10.40 -17.06
CA TRP A 90 -3.64 -10.36 -18.53
C TRP A 90 -4.04 -8.99 -19.09
N ARG A 91 -5.07 -8.36 -18.55
CA ARG A 91 -5.46 -7.00 -18.92
C ARG A 91 -4.43 -5.97 -18.49
N MET A 92 -3.78 -6.14 -17.31
CA MET A 92 -2.83 -5.17 -16.78
C MET A 92 -1.44 -5.26 -17.43
N LEU A 93 -0.90 -6.48 -17.56
CA LEU A 93 0.47 -6.70 -18.03
C LEU A 93 0.67 -6.23 -19.48
N GLY A 94 1.78 -5.49 -19.71
CA GLY A 94 2.09 -4.86 -20.99
C GLY A 94 1.27 -3.61 -21.30
N GLY A 95 0.28 -3.27 -20.48
CA GLY A 95 -0.48 -2.04 -20.62
C GLY A 95 0.22 -0.84 -19.93
N LYS A 96 -0.19 0.37 -20.27
CA LYS A 96 0.29 1.62 -19.64
C LYS A 96 -0.68 2.05 -18.56
N LEU A 97 -0.23 2.08 -17.32
CA LEU A 97 -1.01 2.60 -16.20
C LEU A 97 -0.84 4.11 -16.08
N VAL A 98 -1.94 4.82 -16.27
CA VAL A 98 -2.05 6.28 -16.15
C VAL A 98 -2.59 6.61 -14.77
N THR A 99 -1.85 7.46 -14.04
CA THR A 99 -2.22 8.01 -12.73
C THR A 99 -1.93 9.51 -12.71
N ILE A 100 -2.36 10.22 -11.67
CA ILE A 100 -2.04 11.64 -11.49
C ILE A 100 -0.52 11.88 -11.51
N GLN A 101 0.27 10.93 -10.99
CA GLN A 101 1.73 11.07 -10.90
C GLN A 101 2.48 10.67 -12.18
N THR A 102 1.91 9.82 -13.03
CA THR A 102 2.56 9.42 -14.30
C THR A 102 2.27 10.38 -15.45
N GLY A 103 1.23 11.22 -15.30
CA GLY A 103 0.71 11.99 -16.42
C GLY A 103 0.07 11.09 -17.48
N ASP A 104 -0.31 11.70 -18.62
CA ASP A 104 -1.04 11.02 -19.70
C ASP A 104 -0.20 9.95 -20.44
N GLU A 105 1.12 10.04 -20.39
CA GLU A 105 2.03 9.06 -20.99
C GLU A 105 1.92 7.70 -20.31
N GLY A 106 1.59 7.67 -19.02
CA GLY A 106 1.50 6.47 -18.20
C GLY A 106 2.83 5.75 -18.02
N THR A 107 2.80 4.64 -17.31
CA THR A 107 3.97 3.76 -17.11
C THR A 107 3.58 2.32 -17.42
N GLU A 108 4.43 1.62 -18.16
CA GLU A 108 4.21 0.21 -18.52
C GLU A 108 4.16 -0.68 -17.28
N VAL A 109 3.15 -1.53 -17.21
CA VAL A 109 2.98 -2.53 -16.15
C VAL A 109 3.70 -3.81 -16.53
N ARG A 110 4.86 -4.05 -15.94
CA ARG A 110 5.69 -5.25 -16.19
C ARG A 110 5.53 -6.31 -15.10
N THR A 111 5.01 -5.90 -13.95
CA THR A 111 4.84 -6.76 -12.78
C THR A 111 3.50 -6.45 -12.14
N VAL A 112 2.83 -7.48 -11.67
CA VAL A 112 1.66 -7.37 -10.80
C VAL A 112 1.95 -8.06 -9.46
N TYR A 113 1.24 -7.63 -8.42
CA TYR A 113 1.31 -8.22 -7.09
C TYR A 113 -0.06 -8.79 -6.74
N VAL A 114 -0.10 -10.09 -6.51
CA VAL A 114 -1.31 -10.81 -6.07
C VAL A 114 -1.30 -10.85 -4.56
N GLU A 115 -2.32 -10.35 -3.92
CA GLU A 115 -2.39 -10.22 -2.47
C GLU A 115 -3.70 -10.80 -1.93
N GLN A 116 -3.67 -11.42 -0.75
CA GLN A 116 -4.89 -11.87 -0.09
C GLN A 116 -5.82 -10.67 0.16
N GLY A 117 -7.09 -10.82 -0.16
CA GLY A 117 -8.12 -9.85 0.18
C GLY A 117 -8.44 -9.88 1.67
N LEU A 118 -8.44 -8.72 2.30
CA LEU A 118 -8.79 -8.55 3.70
C LEU A 118 -10.12 -7.82 3.84
N GLY A 119 -10.86 -8.11 4.91
CA GLY A 119 -11.99 -7.31 5.34
C GLY A 119 -11.50 -6.06 6.06
N ILE A 120 -11.32 -4.96 5.32
CA ILE A 120 -10.81 -3.70 5.87
C ILE A 120 -11.92 -3.04 6.69
N ALA A 121 -11.73 -2.93 8.01
CA ALA A 121 -12.65 -2.22 8.89
C ALA A 121 -12.42 -0.70 8.84
N ARG A 122 -11.15 -0.27 8.75
CA ARG A 122 -10.76 1.13 8.71
C ARG A 122 -9.41 1.29 8.03
N GLU A 123 -9.25 2.30 7.20
CA GLU A 123 -7.98 2.69 6.60
C GLU A 123 -7.40 3.89 7.34
N LEU A 124 -6.09 3.86 7.55
CA LEU A 124 -5.33 4.91 8.20
C LEU A 124 -4.12 5.26 7.34
N TYR A 125 -3.64 6.49 7.47
CA TYR A 125 -2.37 6.88 6.91
C TYR A 125 -1.28 6.82 7.98
N LEU A 126 -0.15 6.22 7.63
CA LEU A 126 1.07 6.24 8.41
C LEU A 126 2.26 6.42 7.46
N GLY A 127 3.08 7.42 7.71
CA GLY A 127 4.27 7.70 6.91
C GLY A 127 5.43 8.14 7.78
N MET A 128 6.64 7.86 7.31
CA MET A 128 7.89 8.33 7.92
C MET A 128 8.76 8.94 6.84
N LEU A 129 9.33 10.10 7.12
CA LEU A 129 10.27 10.76 6.22
C LEU A 129 11.30 11.57 7.00
N VAL A 130 12.40 11.89 6.35
CA VAL A 130 13.39 12.82 6.90
C VAL A 130 12.92 14.24 6.63
N ASP A 131 12.57 14.96 7.69
CA ASP A 131 12.33 16.40 7.66
C ASP A 131 13.69 17.11 7.58
N ARG A 132 13.93 17.78 6.46
CA ARG A 132 15.22 18.44 6.20
C ARG A 132 15.41 19.72 7.01
N ASP A 133 14.32 20.39 7.37
CA ASP A 133 14.37 21.63 8.12
C ASP A 133 14.75 21.38 9.58
N THR A 134 14.15 20.38 10.19
CA THR A 134 14.46 19.96 11.56
C THR A 134 15.60 18.95 11.65
N ARG A 135 16.02 18.36 10.52
CA ARG A 135 17.04 17.28 10.44
C ARG A 135 16.68 16.06 11.30
N ARG A 136 15.38 15.75 11.40
CA ARG A 136 14.84 14.64 12.18
C ARG A 136 13.96 13.75 11.31
N VAL A 137 13.78 12.52 11.73
CA VAL A 137 12.70 11.70 11.17
C VAL A 137 11.39 12.22 11.74
N VAL A 138 10.42 12.48 10.88
CA VAL A 138 9.04 12.78 11.28
C VAL A 138 8.15 11.57 11.00
N VAL A 139 7.42 11.15 12.01
CA VAL A 139 6.33 10.18 11.90
C VAL A 139 5.04 10.95 11.72
N MET A 140 4.31 10.66 10.65
CA MET A 140 3.03 11.28 10.34
C MET A 140 1.93 10.22 10.36
N ALA A 141 0.81 10.54 10.97
CA ALA A 141 -0.35 9.66 11.03
C ALA A 141 -1.64 10.45 10.82
N SER A 142 -2.63 9.84 10.14
CA SER A 142 -3.95 10.42 9.97
C SER A 142 -5.04 9.35 9.97
N ALA A 143 -6.21 9.68 10.49
CA ALA A 143 -7.41 8.86 10.38
C ALA A 143 -8.03 8.89 8.98
N GLU A 144 -7.59 9.79 8.12
CA GLU A 144 -8.01 9.94 6.71
C GLU A 144 -7.21 8.98 5.81
N GLY A 145 -7.33 7.67 6.07
CA GLY A 145 -6.72 6.64 5.21
C GLY A 145 -7.47 6.47 3.90
N GLY A 146 -6.82 5.87 2.90
CA GLY A 146 -7.40 5.67 1.56
C GLY A 146 -7.57 6.94 0.73
N MET A 147 -7.29 8.11 1.32
CA MET A 147 -7.30 9.41 0.64
C MET A 147 -5.88 9.80 0.17
N ASP A 148 -5.85 10.77 -0.74
CA ASP A 148 -4.61 11.41 -1.15
C ASP A 148 -4.12 12.30 0.01
N ILE A 149 -3.01 11.94 0.64
CA ILE A 149 -2.49 12.65 1.80
C ILE A 149 -2.04 14.07 1.48
N GLU A 150 -1.62 14.33 0.25
CA GLU A 150 -1.27 15.67 -0.24
C GLU A 150 -2.52 16.57 -0.24
N HIS A 151 -3.67 16.01 -0.61
CA HIS A 151 -4.94 16.74 -0.53
C HIS A 151 -5.33 17.03 0.92
N VAL A 152 -5.19 16.05 1.82
CA VAL A 152 -5.45 16.25 3.27
C VAL A 152 -4.50 17.31 3.83
N ALA A 153 -3.23 17.28 3.44
CA ALA A 153 -2.24 18.28 3.88
C ALA A 153 -2.58 19.71 3.40
N ALA A 154 -3.19 19.84 2.22
CA ALA A 154 -3.56 21.14 1.66
C ALA A 154 -4.88 21.68 2.23
N THR A 155 -5.85 20.82 2.56
CA THR A 155 -7.21 21.23 2.93
C THR A 155 -7.49 21.17 4.42
N THR A 156 -6.92 20.18 5.12
CA THR A 156 -7.15 19.92 6.55
C THR A 156 -5.86 19.44 7.23
N PRO A 157 -4.79 20.28 7.25
CA PRO A 157 -3.47 19.89 7.76
C PRO A 157 -3.49 19.47 9.25
N GLU A 158 -4.46 19.94 10.02
CA GLU A 158 -4.66 19.58 11.43
C GLU A 158 -5.04 18.09 11.63
N LYS A 159 -5.52 17.42 10.58
CA LYS A 159 -5.80 15.98 10.60
C LYS A 159 -4.55 15.11 10.43
N ILE A 160 -3.41 15.72 10.11
CA ILE A 160 -2.11 15.05 10.02
C ILE A 160 -1.35 15.27 11.32
N LEU A 161 -1.35 14.25 12.16
CA LEU A 161 -0.58 14.22 13.38
C LEU A 161 0.90 14.02 13.06
N LYS A 162 1.79 14.78 13.71
CA LYS A 162 3.23 14.70 13.49
C LYS A 162 3.98 14.53 14.81
N VAL A 163 4.99 13.66 14.77
CA VAL A 163 5.95 13.48 15.85
C VAL A 163 7.35 13.49 15.25
N TRP A 164 8.22 14.38 15.72
CA TRP A 164 9.62 14.44 15.32
C TRP A 164 10.46 13.60 16.26
N VAL A 165 11.05 12.54 15.71
CA VAL A 165 11.86 11.59 16.46
C VAL A 165 13.21 12.22 16.81
N ASP A 166 13.59 12.19 18.06
CA ASP A 166 14.92 12.61 18.49
C ASP A 166 15.95 11.56 18.04
N PRO A 167 16.97 11.92 17.26
CA PRO A 167 17.92 10.96 16.72
C PRO A 167 18.80 10.30 17.82
N ALA A 168 18.93 10.91 19.00
CA ALA A 168 19.69 10.36 20.10
C ALA A 168 18.92 9.31 20.92
N THR A 169 17.59 9.47 21.03
CA THR A 169 16.76 8.62 21.89
C THR A 169 15.78 7.73 21.10
N GLY A 170 15.62 7.98 19.80
CA GLY A 170 14.63 7.30 18.96
C GLY A 170 13.20 7.69 19.29
N LEU A 171 12.25 7.01 18.65
CA LEU A 171 10.81 7.20 18.92
C LEU A 171 10.47 6.63 20.30
N GLN A 172 10.00 7.50 21.19
CA GLN A 172 9.66 7.08 22.54
C GLN A 172 8.29 6.40 22.61
N PRO A 173 8.10 5.39 23.49
CA PRO A 173 6.83 4.67 23.60
C PRO A 173 5.61 5.57 23.88
N TYR A 174 5.80 6.68 24.60
CA TYR A 174 4.69 7.61 24.87
C TYR A 174 4.28 8.39 23.62
N GLU A 175 5.21 8.69 22.71
CA GLU A 175 4.95 9.36 21.45
C GLU A 175 4.11 8.47 20.52
N ALA A 176 4.49 7.20 20.40
CA ALA A 176 3.73 6.21 19.66
C ALA A 176 2.31 6.04 20.24
N ARG A 177 2.19 5.95 21.57
CA ARG A 177 0.87 5.89 22.24
C ARG A 177 0.04 7.14 22.01
N LYS A 178 0.64 8.34 22.04
CA LYS A 178 -0.04 9.60 21.75
C LYS A 178 -0.67 9.59 20.35
N LEU A 179 0.08 9.14 19.33
CA LEU A 179 -0.46 8.97 17.97
C LEU A 179 -1.60 7.96 17.95
N GLY A 180 -1.44 6.80 18.58
CA GLY A 180 -2.46 5.76 18.61
C GLY A 180 -3.78 6.24 19.23
N PHE A 181 -3.74 6.94 20.37
CA PHE A 181 -4.95 7.52 20.98
C PHE A 181 -5.58 8.59 20.08
N ALA A 182 -4.78 9.44 19.47
CA ALA A 182 -5.29 10.48 18.58
C ALA A 182 -5.91 9.92 17.28
N LEU A 183 -5.46 8.73 16.82
CA LEU A 183 -6.10 7.96 15.76
C LEU A 183 -7.40 7.26 16.20
N GLY A 184 -7.78 7.36 17.47
CA GLY A 184 -8.99 6.75 18.03
C GLY A 184 -8.88 5.24 18.24
N PHE A 185 -7.68 4.71 18.49
CA PHE A 185 -7.48 3.31 18.84
C PHE A 185 -7.94 2.99 20.25
N THR A 186 -8.41 1.76 20.46
CA THR A 186 -8.61 1.22 21.81
C THR A 186 -7.29 1.06 22.54
N LYS A 187 -7.31 0.92 23.87
CA LYS A 187 -6.10 0.73 24.67
C LYS A 187 -5.24 -0.45 24.17
N GLU A 188 -5.86 -1.55 23.78
CA GLU A 188 -5.18 -2.72 23.24
C GLU A 188 -4.52 -2.42 21.90
N GLN A 189 -5.25 -1.79 20.98
CA GLN A 189 -4.75 -1.39 19.66
C GLN A 189 -3.60 -0.39 19.77
N VAL A 190 -3.65 0.54 20.75
CA VAL A 190 -2.55 1.48 21.03
C VAL A 190 -1.28 0.72 21.42
N GLY A 191 -1.39 -0.35 22.22
CA GLY A 191 -0.26 -1.20 22.57
C GLY A 191 0.37 -1.87 21.35
N GLN A 192 -0.45 -2.49 20.50
CA GLN A 192 -0.01 -3.12 19.25
C GLN A 192 0.63 -2.10 18.29
N PHE A 193 0.01 -0.94 18.12
CA PHE A 193 0.51 0.14 17.28
C PHE A 193 1.86 0.67 17.77
N ALA A 194 2.01 0.88 19.08
CA ALA A 194 3.28 1.33 19.65
C ALA A 194 4.41 0.31 19.46
N THR A 195 4.11 -0.99 19.58
CA THR A 195 5.08 -2.06 19.31
C THR A 195 5.48 -2.12 17.83
N MET A 196 4.53 -1.88 16.93
CA MET A 196 4.80 -1.85 15.48
C MET A 196 5.70 -0.68 15.08
N LEU A 197 5.60 0.46 15.79
CA LEU A 197 6.39 1.67 15.48
C LEU A 197 7.79 1.67 16.11
N ALA A 198 8.01 0.89 17.14
CA ALA A 198 9.30 0.74 17.83
C ALA A 198 10.27 -0.14 17.04
#